data_9349bb6d4a4f90f12d16d9ff09f40e13
#
_entry.id   9349bb6d4a4f90f12d16d9ff09f40e13
#
_cell.length_a   1.000
_cell.length_b   1.000
_cell.length_c   1.000
_cell.angle_alpha   90.00
_cell.angle_beta   90.00
_cell.angle_gamma   90.00
#
_symmetry.space_group_name_H-M   'P 1'
#
loop_
_entity.id
_entity.type
_entity.pdbx_description
1 polymer ?
#
loop_
_entity_poly.entity_id
_entity_poly.type
_entity_poly.pdbx_seq_one_letter_code
_entity_poly.pdbx_strand_id
1 'polypeptide(L)' 'MTTKTRTAQTALDAYMEHRTAALALLARIHEAIETHDNSATTPEDIHWGHVGEMAENERVLREMADRIFGEGEHAED' A
#
# COMPACT_ATOMS: atom_id res chain seq x y z
N MET A 1 -24.79 27.91 9.12
CA MET A 1 -23.91 26.90 9.14
C MET A 1 -22.91 26.95 10.22
N THR A 2 -22.85 25.96 10.96
CA THR A 2 -21.95 25.99 12.07
C THR A 2 -20.59 25.45 11.70
N THR A 3 -19.62 26.04 12.28
CA THR A 3 -18.26 25.64 12.03
C THR A 3 -18.03 24.19 12.46
N LYS A 4 -18.68 23.82 13.54
CA LYS A 4 -18.54 22.50 14.07
C LYS A 4 -18.99 21.43 13.07
N THR A 5 -20.13 21.59 12.49
CA THR A 5 -20.64 20.65 11.53
C THR A 5 -19.72 20.58 10.33
N ARG A 6 -19.24 21.74 9.91
CA ARG A 6 -18.36 21.78 8.78
C ARG A 6 -17.04 21.06 9.08
N THR A 7 -16.52 21.22 10.26
CA THR A 7 -15.27 20.58 10.65
C THR A 7 -15.46 19.06 10.67
N ALA A 8 -16.57 18.59 11.20
CA ALA A 8 -16.82 17.16 11.26
C ALA A 8 -16.95 16.58 9.87
N GLN A 9 -17.66 17.30 9.00
CA GLN A 9 -17.81 16.85 7.63
C GLN A 9 -16.50 16.85 6.92
N THR A 10 -15.68 17.87 7.17
CA THR A 10 -14.38 17.95 6.53
C THR A 10 -13.50 16.78 6.95
N ALA A 11 -13.54 16.41 8.22
CA ALA A 11 -12.74 15.29 8.69
C ALA A 11 -13.19 13.99 8.02
N LEU A 12 -14.49 13.79 7.93
CA LEU A 12 -15.00 12.60 7.27
C LEU A 12 -14.66 12.59 5.81
N ASP A 13 -14.84 13.72 5.14
CA ASP A 13 -14.52 13.82 3.73
C ASP A 13 -13.06 13.56 3.48
N ALA A 14 -12.19 14.13 4.30
CA ALA A 14 -10.76 13.93 4.14
C ALA A 14 -10.40 12.45 4.34
N TYR A 15 -11.01 11.84 5.34
CA TYR A 15 -10.75 10.43 5.59
C TYR A 15 -11.15 9.59 4.38
N MET A 16 -12.33 9.86 3.83
CA MET A 16 -12.81 9.09 2.71
C MET A 16 -11.97 9.32 1.47
N GLU A 17 -11.48 10.53 1.29
CA GLU A 17 -10.60 10.82 0.17
C GLU A 17 -9.32 10.02 0.28
N HIS A 18 -8.73 10.02 1.47
CA HIS A 18 -7.48 9.29 1.65
C HIS A 18 -7.71 7.79 1.53
N ARG A 19 -8.85 7.32 2.05
CA ARG A 19 -9.17 5.91 1.95
C ARG A 19 -9.29 5.49 0.49
N THR A 20 -10.01 6.29 -0.29
CA THR A 20 -10.19 5.99 -1.70
C THR A 20 -8.86 6.00 -2.43
N ALA A 21 -8.02 6.99 -2.12
CA ALA A 21 -6.71 7.06 -2.76
C ALA A 21 -5.84 5.87 -2.38
N ALA A 22 -5.91 5.48 -1.12
CA ALA A 22 -5.11 4.34 -0.66
C ALA A 22 -5.55 3.06 -1.36
N LEU A 23 -6.85 2.86 -1.48
CA LEU A 23 -7.34 1.67 -2.15
C LEU A 23 -6.97 1.67 -3.63
N ALA A 24 -7.01 2.84 -4.26
CA ALA A 24 -6.63 2.94 -5.66
C ALA A 24 -5.14 2.65 -5.83
N LEU A 25 -4.32 3.13 -4.90
CA LEU A 25 -2.90 2.87 -4.96
C LEU A 25 -2.60 1.40 -4.73
N LEU A 26 -3.35 0.77 -3.83
CA LEU A 26 -3.18 -0.66 -3.60
C LEU A 26 -3.47 -1.45 -4.87
N ALA A 27 -4.52 -1.07 -5.57
CA ALA A 27 -4.88 -1.77 -6.81
C ALA A 27 -3.78 -1.58 -7.86
N ARG A 28 -3.23 -0.37 -7.93
CA ARG A 28 -2.16 -0.11 -8.88
C ARG A 28 -0.90 -0.88 -8.52
N ILE A 29 -0.60 -0.95 -7.23
CA ILE A 29 0.58 -1.68 -6.79
C ILE A 29 0.40 -3.15 -7.08
N HIS A 30 -0.79 -3.66 -6.80
CA HIS A 30 -1.07 -5.07 -7.04
C HIS A 30 -0.88 -5.40 -8.52
N GLU A 31 -1.42 -4.56 -9.37
CA GLU A 31 -1.31 -4.78 -10.79
C GLU A 31 0.13 -4.68 -11.27
N ALA A 32 0.86 -3.72 -10.72
CA ALA A 32 2.25 -3.55 -11.11
C ALA A 32 3.09 -4.76 -10.73
N ILE A 33 2.82 -5.33 -9.57
CA ILE A 33 3.56 -6.50 -9.14
C ILE A 33 3.22 -7.69 -10.03
N GLU A 34 1.96 -7.83 -10.37
CA GLU A 34 1.56 -8.94 -11.23
C GLU A 34 2.10 -8.80 -12.64
N THR A 35 2.07 -7.59 -13.19
CA THR A 35 2.57 -7.40 -14.54
C THR A 35 4.08 -7.46 -14.60
N HIS A 36 4.75 -7.21 -13.47
CA HIS A 36 6.19 -7.34 -13.44
C HIS A 36 6.58 -8.77 -13.80
N ASP A 37 5.84 -9.74 -13.26
CA ASP A 37 6.08 -11.13 -13.59
C ASP A 37 5.77 -11.38 -15.05
N ASN A 38 4.72 -10.76 -15.55
CA ASN A 38 4.33 -10.96 -16.93
C ASN A 38 5.30 -10.31 -17.89
N SER A 39 5.96 -9.25 -17.47
CA SER A 39 6.93 -8.57 -18.31
C SER A 39 8.15 -9.45 -18.52
N ALA A 40 8.51 -10.20 -17.51
CA ALA A 40 9.61 -11.14 -17.63
C ALA A 40 9.04 -12.37 -18.28
N THR A 41 9.23 -12.48 -19.56
CA THR A 41 8.61 -13.55 -20.34
C THR A 41 9.09 -14.92 -19.91
N THR A 42 10.28 -15.03 -19.37
CA THR A 42 10.78 -16.31 -18.92
C THR A 42 11.47 -16.13 -17.58
N PRO A 43 11.61 -17.19 -16.82
CA PRO A 43 12.32 -17.11 -15.55
C PRO A 43 13.75 -16.59 -15.69
N GLU A 44 14.34 -16.80 -16.85
CA GLU A 44 15.69 -16.34 -17.07
C GLU A 44 15.77 -14.82 -17.13
N ASP A 45 14.67 -14.16 -17.38
CA ASP A 45 14.68 -12.71 -17.46
C ASP A 45 14.70 -12.08 -16.07
N ILE A 46 14.46 -12.87 -15.04
CA ILE A 46 14.48 -12.36 -13.67
C ILE A 46 15.92 -12.41 -13.18
N HIS A 47 16.42 -11.29 -12.72
CA HIS A 47 17.77 -11.24 -12.21
C HIS A 47 17.76 -10.59 -10.81
N TRP A 48 18.94 -10.52 -10.21
CA TRP A 48 19.03 -10.08 -8.83
C TRP A 48 18.54 -8.64 -8.61
N GLY A 49 18.59 -7.81 -9.65
CA GLY A 49 18.02 -6.48 -9.56
C GLY A 49 16.53 -6.54 -9.32
N HIS A 50 15.85 -7.45 -10.01
CA HIS A 50 14.42 -7.62 -9.83
C HIS A 50 14.13 -8.15 -8.43
N VAL A 51 14.96 -9.06 -7.96
CA VAL A 51 14.78 -9.61 -6.62
C VAL A 51 14.92 -8.52 -5.58
N GLY A 52 15.92 -7.65 -5.75
CA GLY A 52 16.13 -6.57 -4.80
C GLY A 52 14.96 -5.61 -4.75
N GLU A 53 14.45 -5.25 -5.92
CA GLU A 53 13.31 -4.35 -5.97
C GLU A 53 12.08 -4.96 -5.30
N MET A 54 11.84 -6.24 -5.59
CA MET A 54 10.67 -6.88 -5.03
C MET A 54 10.82 -7.06 -3.52
N ALA A 55 12.04 -7.35 -3.06
CA ALA A 55 12.28 -7.48 -1.63
C ALA A 55 12.04 -6.16 -0.91
N GLU A 56 12.41 -5.05 -1.53
CA GLU A 56 12.18 -3.76 -0.93
C GLU A 56 10.68 -3.48 -0.87
N ASN A 57 9.96 -3.82 -1.93
CA ASN A 57 8.52 -3.63 -1.95
C ASN A 57 7.87 -4.47 -0.85
N GLU A 58 8.33 -5.70 -0.70
CA GLU A 58 7.81 -6.56 0.34
C GLU A 58 8.06 -5.97 1.72
N ARG A 59 9.26 -5.42 1.93
CA ARG A 59 9.60 -4.84 3.22
C ARG A 59 8.66 -3.69 3.58
N VAL A 60 8.41 -2.81 2.62
CA VAL A 60 7.53 -1.67 2.86
C VAL A 60 6.10 -2.13 3.13
N LEU A 61 5.65 -3.09 2.35
CA LEU A 61 4.30 -3.60 2.53
C LEU A 61 4.15 -4.31 3.87
N ARG A 62 5.20 -5.04 4.27
CA ARG A 62 5.16 -5.74 5.56
C ARG A 62 5.11 -4.74 6.71
N GLU A 63 5.85 -3.65 6.62
CA GLU A 63 5.80 -2.64 7.65
C GLU A 63 4.40 -2.05 7.76
N MET A 64 3.77 -1.80 6.63
CA MET A 64 2.43 -1.26 6.63
C MET A 64 1.45 -2.27 7.23
N ALA A 65 1.58 -3.53 6.84
CA ALA A 65 0.70 -4.57 7.34
C ALA A 65 0.87 -4.74 8.86
N ASP A 66 2.11 -4.70 9.32
CA ASP A 66 2.36 -4.84 10.75
C ASP A 66 1.67 -3.73 11.52
N ARG A 67 1.75 -2.51 11.00
CA ARG A 67 1.13 -1.38 11.67
C ARG A 67 -0.38 -1.49 11.66
N ILE A 68 -0.94 -1.87 10.55
CA ILE A 68 -2.40 -1.96 10.41
C ILE A 68 -2.98 -3.09 11.24
N PHE A 69 -2.32 -4.22 11.23
CA PHE A 69 -2.84 -5.38 11.92
C PHE A 69 -2.29 -5.57 13.34
N GLY A 70 -1.38 -4.70 13.75
CA GLY A 70 -0.81 -4.82 15.08
C GLY A 70 0.08 -6.03 15.23
N GLU A 71 0.83 -6.34 14.18
CA GLU A 71 1.72 -7.48 14.21
C GLU A 71 3.16 -7.03 14.19
N GLY A 72 4.07 -7.97 14.27
CA GLY A 72 5.48 -7.67 14.22
C GLY A 72 5.87 -6.79 15.38
N GLU A 73 6.61 -5.74 15.08
CA GLU A 73 7.07 -4.84 16.09
C GLU A 73 5.96 -4.06 16.75
N HIS A 74 4.82 -4.00 16.10
CA HIS A 74 3.69 -3.26 16.63
C HIS A 74 2.70 -4.11 17.39
N ALA A 75 3.00 -5.37 17.53
CA ALA A 75 2.08 -6.30 18.16
C ALA A 75 1.87 -6.05 19.63
N GLU A 76 2.83 -5.43 20.25
CA GLU A 76 2.73 -5.18 21.62
C GLU A 76 1.72 -4.20 22.02
N ASP A 77 1.38 -3.33 21.23
CA ASP A 77 0.40 -2.36 21.61
C ASP A 77 -0.99 -2.84 21.47
#